data_ecb8e883f3d0532888815a734744158c
#
_entry.id   ecb8e883f3d0532888815a734744158c
#
_cell.length_a   1.000
_cell.length_b   1.000
_cell.length_c   1.000
_cell.angle_alpha   90.00
_cell.angle_beta   90.00
_cell.angle_gamma   90.00
#
_symmetry.space_group_name_H-M   'P 1'
#
loop_
_entity.id
_entity.type
_entity.pdbx_description
1 polymer ?
#
loop_
_entity_poly.entity_id
_entity_poly.type
_entity_poly.pdbx_seq_one_letter_code
_entity_poly.pdbx_strand_id
1 'polypeptide(L)'
;MFAYFDDFKLLMQTIAASSAKGRVLINIEPDLNGVMQERLAGAPDDASLQPASVASSSHPDAQDFPDTFRGYYQALSHIRDLYAPSVLLGLDVSNWAPGDDVTTALRTNPAFDWSSHALRIAKYLNSLGSPAQFEILFYSPLDRDAAYYQAQRGSNVWWDDANATEPTFSTMGAWLGTIVSATGRRAMLWQVPNGNRVFRTEDNTDGHWQDNRPEYFLNPATGRAHLAEWANLGVIGILWGAGAEGQSRYYDANNDGITNPPPIDGNDAVSTYPDDDGGYLRLQLSNYYASPLPLPGIATP
;
A
#
# COMPACT_ATOMS: atom_id res chain seq x y z
N MET A 1 -16.35 9.69 18.82
CA MET A 1 -15.54 10.64 18.02
C MET A 1 -14.63 11.52 18.90
N PHE A 2 -15.10 12.15 20.01
CA PHE A 2 -14.24 12.93 20.90
C PHE A 2 -12.97 12.21 21.32
N ALA A 3 -13.08 11.00 21.89
CA ALA A 3 -11.93 10.20 22.31
C ALA A 3 -10.96 9.87 21.15
N TYR A 4 -11.46 9.68 19.95
CA TYR A 4 -10.62 9.44 18.78
C TYR A 4 -9.75 10.66 18.45
N PHE A 5 -10.30 11.88 18.49
CA PHE A 5 -9.52 13.10 18.28
C PHE A 5 -8.51 13.34 19.42
N ASP A 6 -8.87 13.01 20.66
CA ASP A 6 -7.94 13.05 21.79
C ASP A 6 -6.79 12.06 21.63
N ASP A 7 -7.05 10.83 21.19
CA ASP A 7 -6.03 9.82 20.93
C ASP A 7 -5.11 10.24 19.78
N PHE A 8 -5.67 10.80 18.70
CA PHE A 8 -4.88 11.32 17.59
C PHE A 8 -4.02 12.51 18.01
N LYS A 9 -4.56 13.43 18.84
CA LYS A 9 -3.81 14.53 19.45
C LYS A 9 -2.66 14.00 20.31
N LEU A 10 -2.92 13.02 21.17
CA LEU A 10 -1.89 12.38 21.99
C LEU A 10 -0.77 11.77 21.12
N LEU A 11 -1.13 11.11 20.03
CA LEU A 11 -0.17 10.58 19.05
C LEU A 11 0.70 11.71 18.49
N MET A 12 0.13 12.81 18.04
CA MET A 12 0.88 13.96 17.51
C MET A 12 1.81 14.56 18.57
N GLN A 13 1.35 14.76 19.80
CA GLN A 13 2.16 15.26 20.90
C GLN A 13 3.32 14.31 21.24
N THR A 14 3.07 13.00 21.21
CA THR A 14 4.09 11.97 21.47
C THR A 14 5.18 11.98 20.38
N ILE A 15 4.79 12.11 19.13
CA ILE A 15 5.73 12.22 18.01
C ILE A 15 6.56 13.50 18.13
N ALA A 16 5.93 14.63 18.43
CA ALA A 16 6.61 15.91 18.57
C ALA A 16 7.63 15.91 19.74
N ALA A 17 7.31 15.20 20.82
CA ALA A 17 8.21 15.04 21.96
C ALA A 17 9.32 13.98 21.74
N SER A 18 9.21 13.18 20.68
CA SER A 18 10.16 12.13 20.38
C SER A 18 11.51 12.69 19.92
N SER A 19 12.60 12.01 20.30
CA SER A 19 13.95 12.28 19.78
C SER A 19 14.22 11.61 18.43
N ALA A 20 13.23 11.00 17.80
CA ALA A 20 13.38 10.33 16.52
C ALA A 20 13.83 11.31 15.44
N LYS A 21 14.85 10.93 14.68
CA LYS A 21 15.34 11.70 13.55
C LYS A 21 14.62 11.28 12.27
N GLY A 22 14.25 12.25 11.45
CA GLY A 22 13.58 12.02 10.17
C GLY A 22 12.10 12.40 10.21
N ARG A 23 11.44 12.16 9.09
CA ARG A 23 10.00 12.44 8.95
C ARG A 23 9.18 11.22 9.36
N VAL A 24 8.12 11.46 10.09
CA VAL A 24 7.11 10.45 10.40
C VAL A 24 5.98 10.55 9.38
N LEU A 25 5.59 9.41 8.81
CA LEU A 25 4.45 9.27 7.93
C LEU A 25 3.38 8.47 8.66
N ILE A 26 2.13 8.92 8.58
CA ILE A 26 0.99 8.23 9.17
C ILE A 26 -0.02 7.91 8.06
N ASN A 27 -0.32 6.63 7.87
CA ASN A 27 -1.48 6.19 7.09
C ASN A 27 -2.72 6.30 7.98
N ILE A 28 -3.65 7.17 7.61
CA ILE A 28 -4.85 7.43 8.40
C ILE A 28 -5.90 6.36 8.08
N GLU A 29 -6.25 5.57 9.08
CA GLU A 29 -7.36 4.62 9.05
C GLU A 29 -7.40 3.84 7.71
N PRO A 30 -6.47 2.91 7.51
CA PRO A 30 -6.48 2.06 6.32
C PRO A 30 -7.89 1.46 6.09
N ASP A 31 -8.30 1.38 4.83
CA ASP A 31 -9.62 0.94 4.36
C ASP A 31 -10.82 1.85 4.68
N LEU A 32 -10.76 2.70 5.71
CA LEU A 32 -11.92 3.50 6.12
C LEU A 32 -12.46 4.38 4.99
N ASN A 33 -11.59 5.10 4.30
CA ASN A 33 -12.01 5.95 3.18
C ASN A 33 -12.50 5.13 1.99
N GLY A 34 -11.98 3.94 1.75
CA GLY A 34 -12.48 2.98 0.75
C GLY A 34 -13.90 2.51 1.08
N VAL A 35 -14.14 2.06 2.31
CA VAL A 35 -15.48 1.66 2.79
C VAL A 35 -16.48 2.82 2.69
N MET A 36 -16.03 4.04 3.00
CA MET A 36 -16.90 5.20 2.91
C MET A 36 -17.21 5.57 1.46
N GLN A 37 -16.25 5.45 0.52
CA GLN A 37 -16.53 5.65 -0.90
C GLN A 37 -17.50 4.59 -1.42
N GLU A 38 -17.31 3.32 -1.10
CA GLU A 38 -18.21 2.24 -1.51
C GLU A 38 -19.65 2.50 -1.08
N ARG A 39 -19.86 3.05 0.12
CA ARG A 39 -21.20 3.43 0.62
C ARG A 39 -21.89 4.54 -0.16
N LEU A 40 -21.18 5.26 -1.02
CA LEU A 40 -21.75 6.26 -1.92
C LEU A 40 -22.35 5.65 -3.19
N ALA A 41 -22.45 4.32 -3.32
CA ALA A 41 -22.87 3.61 -4.51
C ALA A 41 -23.95 4.35 -5.33
N GLY A 42 -23.59 4.81 -6.54
CA GLY A 42 -24.47 5.60 -7.41
C GLY A 42 -24.61 7.10 -7.09
N ALA A 43 -24.05 7.58 -5.97
CA ALA A 43 -23.94 9.00 -5.66
C ALA A 43 -22.58 9.57 -6.16
N PRO A 44 -22.42 10.91 -6.20
CA PRO A 44 -21.12 11.51 -6.50
C PRO A 44 -20.04 11.08 -5.51
N ASP A 45 -18.83 10.80 -6.00
CA ASP A 45 -17.64 10.48 -5.18
C ASP A 45 -17.20 11.75 -4.40
N ASP A 46 -17.89 12.05 -3.29
CA ASP A 46 -17.68 13.23 -2.47
C ASP A 46 -17.93 12.95 -0.98
N ALA A 47 -16.89 13.03 -0.18
CA ALA A 47 -16.91 12.77 1.26
C ALA A 47 -17.75 13.79 2.06
N SER A 48 -18.07 14.96 1.49
CA SER A 48 -18.95 15.94 2.15
C SER A 48 -20.41 15.49 2.22
N LEU A 49 -20.79 14.50 1.43
CA LEU A 49 -22.14 13.93 1.43
C LEU A 49 -22.35 12.91 2.57
N GLN A 50 -21.30 12.54 3.29
CA GLN A 50 -21.35 11.51 4.32
C GLN A 50 -21.29 12.14 5.70
N PRO A 51 -22.25 11.88 6.59
CA PRO A 51 -22.27 12.43 7.93
C PRO A 51 -21.18 11.79 8.82
N ALA A 52 -20.57 12.61 9.67
CA ALA A 52 -19.68 12.18 10.74
C ALA A 52 -19.80 13.17 11.89
N SER A 53 -19.73 12.71 13.13
CA SER A 53 -19.82 13.59 14.31
C SER A 53 -18.48 14.27 14.56
N VAL A 54 -18.25 15.44 13.98
CA VAL A 54 -17.01 16.23 14.08
C VAL A 54 -17.22 17.42 15.03
N ALA A 55 -17.91 18.48 14.60
CA ALA A 55 -18.27 19.60 15.46
C ALA A 55 -19.13 19.14 16.65
N SER A 56 -20.09 18.26 16.38
CA SER A 56 -20.99 17.70 17.41
C SER A 56 -20.26 16.77 18.40
N SER A 57 -19.02 16.37 18.14
CA SER A 57 -18.18 15.68 19.14
C SER A 57 -17.80 16.56 20.32
N SER A 58 -17.88 17.90 20.15
CA SER A 58 -17.46 18.93 21.12
C SER A 58 -15.96 18.88 21.48
N HIS A 59 -15.12 18.25 20.65
CA HIS A 59 -13.67 18.28 20.84
C HIS A 59 -13.13 19.68 20.46
N PRO A 60 -12.34 20.36 21.32
CA PRO A 60 -11.96 21.76 21.11
C PRO A 60 -11.20 22.00 19.78
N ASP A 61 -10.39 21.02 19.34
CA ASP A 61 -9.62 21.15 18.09
C ASP A 61 -10.39 20.66 16.84
N ALA A 62 -11.66 20.24 17.00
CA ALA A 62 -12.49 19.74 15.90
C ALA A 62 -13.81 20.50 15.71
N GLN A 63 -14.20 21.37 16.64
CA GLN A 63 -15.51 22.01 16.66
C GLN A 63 -15.77 22.95 15.48
N ASP A 64 -14.74 23.45 14.81
CA ASP A 64 -14.86 24.37 13.67
C ASP A 64 -15.05 23.66 12.33
N PHE A 65 -15.02 22.31 12.31
CA PHE A 65 -15.18 21.53 11.10
C PHE A 65 -16.58 20.94 10.99
N PRO A 66 -17.13 20.81 9.76
CA PRO A 66 -18.51 20.33 9.58
C PRO A 66 -18.67 18.88 10.02
N ASP A 67 -19.88 18.51 10.42
CA ASP A 67 -20.27 17.13 10.76
C ASP A 67 -20.39 16.25 9.52
N THR A 68 -19.27 16.12 8.77
CA THR A 68 -19.13 15.31 7.57
C THR A 68 -17.83 14.52 7.59
N PHE A 69 -17.74 13.48 6.74
CA PHE A 69 -16.52 12.69 6.62
C PHE A 69 -15.34 13.53 6.10
N ARG A 70 -15.58 14.51 5.21
CA ARG A 70 -14.61 15.54 4.86
C ARG A 70 -14.13 16.31 6.10
N GLY A 71 -15.06 16.77 6.94
CA GLY A 71 -14.74 17.50 8.16
C GLY A 71 -13.91 16.69 9.13
N TYR A 72 -14.15 15.37 9.23
CA TYR A 72 -13.34 14.46 10.03
C TYR A 72 -11.86 14.50 9.60
N TYR A 73 -11.58 14.33 8.31
CA TYR A 73 -10.21 14.39 7.80
C TYR A 73 -9.58 15.78 7.97
N GLN A 74 -10.36 16.84 7.77
CA GLN A 74 -9.88 18.23 7.99
C GLN A 74 -9.51 18.47 9.46
N ALA A 75 -10.29 17.96 10.40
CA ALA A 75 -9.97 18.03 11.83
C ALA A 75 -8.67 17.29 12.17
N LEU A 76 -8.43 16.10 11.60
CA LEU A 76 -7.17 15.38 11.79
C LEU A 76 -5.98 16.16 11.24
N SER A 77 -6.11 16.74 10.04
CA SER A 77 -5.05 17.60 9.48
C SER A 77 -4.79 18.81 10.36
N HIS A 78 -5.82 19.44 10.89
CA HIS A 78 -5.69 20.58 11.81
C HIS A 78 -4.97 20.18 13.11
N ILE A 79 -5.34 19.07 13.72
CA ILE A 79 -4.68 18.54 14.93
C ILE A 79 -3.19 18.26 14.64
N ARG A 80 -2.86 17.66 13.48
CA ARG A 80 -1.48 17.48 13.07
C ARG A 80 -0.75 18.83 12.99
N ASP A 81 -1.34 19.83 12.35
CA ASP A 81 -0.72 21.15 12.17
C ASP A 81 -0.48 21.87 13.50
N LEU A 82 -1.37 21.71 14.49
CA LEU A 82 -1.21 22.27 15.83
C LEU A 82 -0.10 21.59 16.65
N TYR A 83 0.01 20.27 16.58
CA TYR A 83 0.83 19.53 17.55
C TYR A 83 2.07 18.89 16.97
N ALA A 84 2.10 18.55 15.67
CA ALA A 84 3.24 17.91 15.01
C ALA A 84 3.32 18.28 13.51
N PRO A 85 3.56 19.55 13.14
CA PRO A 85 3.47 20.03 11.76
C PRO A 85 4.48 19.40 10.80
N SER A 86 5.50 18.69 11.30
CA SER A 86 6.46 17.95 10.48
C SER A 86 6.00 16.54 10.08
N VAL A 87 4.91 16.04 10.68
CA VAL A 87 4.33 14.74 10.34
C VAL A 87 3.62 14.84 8.98
N LEU A 88 3.87 13.87 8.11
CA LEU A 88 3.16 13.71 6.86
C LEU A 88 1.96 12.78 7.08
N LEU A 89 0.81 13.19 6.59
CA LEU A 89 -0.40 12.36 6.64
C LEU A 89 -0.64 11.71 5.28
N GLY A 90 -1.12 10.48 5.31
CA GLY A 90 -1.43 9.71 4.14
C GLY A 90 -2.87 9.22 4.11
N LEU A 91 -3.37 9.05 2.90
CA LEU A 91 -4.67 8.47 2.60
C LEU A 91 -4.47 7.08 2.00
N ASP A 92 -5.27 6.13 2.44
CA ASP A 92 -5.27 4.80 1.85
C ASP A 92 -5.99 4.78 0.50
N VAL A 93 -5.45 4.01 -0.45
CA VAL A 93 -6.01 3.81 -1.79
C VAL A 93 -6.57 2.40 -1.87
N SER A 94 -7.87 2.27 -1.78
CA SER A 94 -8.55 0.97 -1.89
C SER A 94 -8.98 0.72 -3.33
N ASN A 95 -8.44 -0.34 -3.93
CA ASN A 95 -8.69 -0.68 -5.34
C ASN A 95 -10.11 -1.24 -5.63
N TRP A 96 -10.93 -1.42 -4.59
CA TRP A 96 -12.32 -1.87 -4.65
C TRP A 96 -13.33 -0.75 -4.32
N ALA A 97 -12.87 0.41 -3.88
CA ALA A 97 -13.72 1.46 -3.33
C ALA A 97 -14.85 1.98 -4.25
N PRO A 98 -14.68 2.08 -5.58
CA PRO A 98 -15.79 2.46 -6.47
C PRO A 98 -16.84 1.38 -6.73
N GLY A 99 -16.74 0.21 -6.09
CA GLY A 99 -17.68 -0.91 -6.20
C GLY A 99 -17.14 -2.11 -6.98
N ASP A 100 -16.08 -1.94 -7.77
CA ASP A 100 -15.39 -3.02 -8.48
C ASP A 100 -13.94 -3.10 -8.00
N ASP A 101 -13.47 -4.27 -7.64
CA ASP A 101 -12.05 -4.51 -7.44
C ASP A 101 -11.35 -4.53 -8.80
N VAL A 102 -10.44 -3.57 -9.04
CA VAL A 102 -9.81 -3.39 -10.35
C VAL A 102 -9.02 -4.62 -10.81
N THR A 103 -8.37 -5.34 -9.89
CA THR A 103 -7.59 -6.52 -10.25
C THR A 103 -8.50 -7.68 -10.67
N THR A 104 -9.58 -7.88 -9.94
CA THR A 104 -10.61 -8.88 -10.27
C THR A 104 -11.37 -8.50 -11.55
N ALA A 105 -11.70 -7.23 -11.73
CA ALA A 105 -12.38 -6.74 -12.91
C ALA A 105 -11.54 -6.93 -14.18
N LEU A 106 -10.25 -6.57 -14.13
CA LEU A 106 -9.31 -6.78 -15.25
C LEU A 106 -9.12 -8.26 -15.59
N ARG A 107 -9.08 -9.12 -14.58
CA ARG A 107 -8.91 -10.58 -14.77
C ARG A 107 -10.11 -11.20 -15.49
N THR A 108 -11.31 -10.70 -15.22
CA THR A 108 -12.56 -11.18 -15.84
C THR A 108 -12.92 -10.47 -17.14
N ASN A 109 -12.51 -9.23 -17.28
CA ASN A 109 -12.71 -8.38 -18.45
C ASN A 109 -11.46 -7.53 -18.73
N PRO A 110 -10.54 -7.97 -19.59
CA PRO A 110 -9.34 -7.21 -19.93
C PRO A 110 -9.60 -5.82 -20.54
N ALA A 111 -10.85 -5.55 -20.99
CA ALA A 111 -11.26 -4.23 -21.48
C ALA A 111 -11.93 -3.36 -20.41
N PHE A 112 -11.82 -3.73 -19.13
CA PHE A 112 -12.33 -2.93 -18.02
C PHE A 112 -11.75 -1.51 -18.04
N ASP A 113 -12.60 -0.51 -17.89
CA ASP A 113 -12.15 0.90 -17.87
C ASP A 113 -11.53 1.27 -16.52
N TRP A 114 -10.31 0.76 -16.32
CA TRP A 114 -9.52 1.05 -15.12
C TRP A 114 -9.17 2.54 -14.98
N SER A 115 -9.13 3.29 -16.08
CA SER A 115 -8.81 4.72 -16.05
C SER A 115 -9.95 5.52 -15.38
N SER A 116 -11.18 5.33 -15.81
CA SER A 116 -12.35 5.94 -15.15
C SER A 116 -12.48 5.48 -13.70
N HIS A 117 -12.17 4.23 -13.41
CA HIS A 117 -12.15 3.70 -12.05
C HIS A 117 -11.11 4.43 -11.18
N ALA A 118 -9.88 4.63 -11.66
CA ALA A 118 -8.83 5.40 -10.98
C ALA A 118 -9.25 6.85 -10.72
N LEU A 119 -9.87 7.51 -11.70
CA LEU A 119 -10.34 8.89 -11.56
C LEU A 119 -11.46 9.05 -10.55
N ARG A 120 -12.33 8.06 -10.37
CA ARG A 120 -13.35 8.05 -9.31
C ARG A 120 -12.70 8.02 -7.92
N ILE A 121 -11.70 7.17 -7.71
CA ILE A 121 -10.92 7.14 -6.46
C ILE A 121 -10.24 8.49 -6.23
N ALA A 122 -9.53 9.01 -7.23
CA ALA A 122 -8.86 10.29 -7.11
C ALA A 122 -9.81 11.44 -6.75
N LYS A 123 -11.01 11.46 -7.34
CA LYS A 123 -12.04 12.45 -7.02
C LYS A 123 -12.48 12.34 -5.55
N TYR A 124 -12.71 11.13 -5.07
CA TYR A 124 -13.07 10.91 -3.67
C TYR A 124 -11.96 11.35 -2.72
N LEU A 125 -10.72 10.92 -2.96
CA LEU A 125 -9.55 11.31 -2.14
C LEU A 125 -9.34 12.83 -2.12
N ASN A 126 -9.55 13.52 -3.23
CA ASN A 126 -9.50 14.98 -3.28
C ASN A 126 -10.64 15.64 -2.49
N SER A 127 -11.76 14.96 -2.33
CA SER A 127 -12.86 15.47 -1.52
C SER A 127 -12.57 15.41 -0.02
N LEU A 128 -11.64 14.60 0.45
CA LEU A 128 -11.22 14.52 1.85
C LEU A 128 -10.35 15.73 2.25
N GLY A 129 -9.50 16.22 1.36
CA GLY A 129 -8.63 17.36 1.61
C GLY A 129 -7.61 17.59 0.50
N SER A 130 -6.80 18.62 0.64
CA SER A 130 -5.78 19.02 -0.33
C SER A 130 -4.48 18.19 -0.22
N PRO A 131 -3.61 18.21 -1.25
CA PRO A 131 -2.28 17.62 -1.15
C PRO A 131 -1.39 18.21 -0.04
N ALA A 132 -1.64 19.44 0.40
CA ALA A 132 -0.92 20.06 1.50
C ALA A 132 -1.35 19.52 2.87
N GLN A 133 -2.55 18.93 2.95
CA GLN A 133 -3.07 18.30 4.16
C GLN A 133 -2.73 16.82 4.24
N PHE A 134 -2.76 16.14 3.09
CA PHE A 134 -2.49 14.71 2.95
C PHE A 134 -1.52 14.50 1.79
N GLU A 135 -0.26 14.36 2.10
CA GLU A 135 0.83 14.41 1.12
C GLU A 135 1.05 13.08 0.40
N ILE A 136 0.70 11.99 1.06
CA ILE A 136 1.05 10.62 0.64
C ILE A 136 -0.22 9.80 0.40
N LEU A 137 -0.17 8.98 -0.62
CA LEU A 137 -1.11 7.88 -0.84
C LEU A 137 -0.45 6.57 -0.40
N PHE A 138 -1.17 5.75 0.34
CA PHE A 138 -0.77 4.39 0.66
C PHE A 138 -1.60 3.42 -0.16
N TYR A 139 -0.96 2.58 -0.94
CA TYR A 139 -1.63 1.55 -1.72
C TYR A 139 -1.16 0.17 -1.27
N SER A 140 -2.07 -0.64 -0.77
CA SER A 140 -1.83 -2.05 -0.51
C SER A 140 -2.35 -2.87 -1.70
N PRO A 141 -1.50 -3.63 -2.41
CA PRO A 141 -2.00 -4.57 -3.38
C PRO A 141 -2.97 -5.57 -2.72
N LEU A 142 -4.19 -5.70 -3.23
CA LEU A 142 -5.18 -6.62 -2.63
C LEU A 142 -4.81 -8.09 -2.80
N ASP A 143 -4.06 -8.39 -3.83
CA ASP A 143 -3.49 -9.70 -4.06
C ASP A 143 -2.09 -9.84 -3.43
N ARG A 144 -1.84 -9.11 -2.34
CA ARG A 144 -0.59 -9.17 -1.59
C ARG A 144 -0.25 -10.55 -1.06
N ASP A 145 -1.27 -11.36 -0.83
CA ASP A 145 -1.15 -12.75 -0.40
C ASP A 145 -1.51 -13.70 -1.56
N ALA A 146 -0.97 -13.40 -2.74
CA ALA A 146 -1.39 -14.03 -3.99
C ALA A 146 -1.32 -15.56 -3.96
N ALA A 147 -0.24 -16.13 -3.42
CA ALA A 147 -0.11 -17.59 -3.35
C ALA A 147 -1.06 -18.20 -2.32
N TYR A 148 -1.28 -17.55 -1.18
CA TYR A 148 -2.28 -17.96 -0.20
C TYR A 148 -3.68 -18.00 -0.81
N TYR A 149 -4.10 -16.94 -1.50
CA TYR A 149 -5.38 -16.90 -2.17
C TYR A 149 -5.47 -17.87 -3.35
N GLN A 150 -4.37 -18.09 -4.07
CA GLN A 150 -4.30 -19.10 -5.11
C GLN A 150 -4.53 -20.50 -4.54
N ALA A 151 -3.89 -20.86 -3.43
CA ALA A 151 -4.07 -22.15 -2.77
C ALA A 151 -5.52 -22.34 -2.30
N GLN A 152 -6.15 -21.30 -1.74
CA GLN A 152 -7.53 -21.35 -1.27
C GLN A 152 -8.56 -21.33 -2.40
N ARG A 153 -8.33 -20.56 -3.46
CA ARG A 153 -9.31 -20.29 -4.53
C ARG A 153 -9.04 -21.09 -5.81
N GLY A 154 -7.90 -21.75 -5.88
CA GLY A 154 -7.51 -22.55 -7.05
C GLY A 154 -7.19 -21.74 -8.30
N SER A 155 -6.86 -20.44 -8.14
CA SER A 155 -6.53 -19.55 -9.25
C SER A 155 -5.34 -18.66 -8.94
N ASN A 156 -4.47 -18.44 -9.94
CA ASN A 156 -3.40 -17.47 -9.84
C ASN A 156 -3.98 -16.05 -9.74
N VAL A 157 -3.58 -15.29 -8.73
CA VAL A 157 -3.99 -13.91 -8.49
C VAL A 157 -2.82 -12.92 -8.56
N TRP A 158 -1.61 -13.36 -8.97
CA TRP A 158 -0.49 -12.45 -9.20
C TRP A 158 -0.77 -11.53 -10.39
N TRP A 159 -0.19 -10.35 -10.35
CA TRP A 159 -0.09 -9.54 -11.54
C TRP A 159 0.91 -10.17 -12.50
N ASP A 160 0.62 -10.14 -13.79
CA ASP A 160 1.52 -10.70 -14.79
C ASP A 160 2.77 -9.83 -14.96
N ASP A 161 3.92 -10.38 -14.62
CA ASP A 161 5.23 -9.74 -14.73
C ASP A 161 5.77 -9.71 -16.18
N ALA A 162 5.22 -10.52 -17.06
CA ALA A 162 5.49 -10.47 -18.49
C ALA A 162 4.63 -9.40 -19.23
N ASN A 163 3.69 -8.78 -18.54
CA ASN A 163 2.77 -7.78 -19.09
C ASN A 163 1.95 -8.26 -20.30
N ALA A 164 1.60 -9.54 -20.34
CA ALA A 164 0.87 -10.17 -21.43
C ALA A 164 -0.60 -10.47 -21.10
N THR A 165 -0.93 -10.68 -19.83
CA THR A 165 -2.28 -11.09 -19.39
C THR A 165 -2.71 -10.23 -18.18
N GLU A 166 -3.87 -9.60 -18.27
CA GLU A 166 -4.40 -8.74 -17.21
C GLU A 166 -4.79 -9.52 -15.92
N PRO A 167 -4.61 -8.93 -14.75
CA PRO A 167 -3.94 -7.65 -14.48
C PRO A 167 -2.42 -7.74 -14.61
N THR A 168 -1.81 -6.74 -15.25
CA THR A 168 -0.36 -6.65 -15.41
C THR A 168 0.26 -5.65 -14.46
N PHE A 169 1.57 -5.74 -14.19
CA PHE A 169 2.29 -4.70 -13.43
C PHE A 169 2.21 -3.33 -14.11
N SER A 170 2.29 -3.29 -15.45
CA SER A 170 2.17 -2.04 -16.21
C SER A 170 0.80 -1.42 -16.07
N THR A 171 -0.28 -2.20 -16.17
CA THR A 171 -1.65 -1.68 -16.01
C THR A 171 -1.92 -1.20 -14.59
N MET A 172 -1.49 -1.96 -13.58
CA MET A 172 -1.65 -1.56 -12.18
C MET A 172 -0.80 -0.33 -11.84
N GLY A 173 0.41 -0.23 -12.40
CA GLY A 173 1.24 0.96 -12.31
C GLY A 173 0.56 2.18 -12.95
N ALA A 174 0.02 2.05 -14.15
CA ALA A 174 -0.71 3.12 -14.85
C ALA A 174 -1.98 3.55 -14.10
N TRP A 175 -2.71 2.59 -13.52
CA TRP A 175 -3.87 2.85 -12.67
C TRP A 175 -3.50 3.70 -11.45
N LEU A 176 -2.47 3.29 -10.68
CA LEU A 176 -1.99 4.06 -9.53
C LEU A 176 -1.43 5.42 -9.95
N GLY A 177 -0.65 5.47 -11.04
CA GLY A 177 -0.10 6.71 -11.60
C GLY A 177 -1.18 7.71 -12.01
N THR A 178 -2.34 7.23 -12.48
CA THR A 178 -3.51 8.08 -12.76
C THR A 178 -4.05 8.72 -11.48
N ILE A 179 -4.16 7.96 -10.39
CA ILE A 179 -4.59 8.49 -9.08
C ILE A 179 -3.58 9.50 -8.55
N VAL A 180 -2.31 9.17 -8.59
CA VAL A 180 -1.20 10.06 -8.19
C VAL A 180 -1.27 11.39 -8.94
N SER A 181 -1.35 11.34 -10.27
CA SER A 181 -1.43 12.53 -11.12
C SER A 181 -2.68 13.37 -10.84
N ALA A 182 -3.85 12.73 -10.76
CA ALA A 182 -5.13 13.42 -10.54
C ALA A 182 -5.26 14.00 -9.12
N THR A 183 -4.53 13.47 -8.15
CA THR A 183 -4.53 13.97 -6.77
C THR A 183 -3.38 14.93 -6.48
N GLY A 184 -2.34 14.97 -7.29
CA GLY A 184 -1.13 15.75 -7.05
C GLY A 184 -0.30 15.26 -5.84
N ARG A 185 -0.45 13.99 -5.46
CA ARG A 185 0.23 13.36 -4.31
C ARG A 185 1.31 12.40 -4.77
N ARG A 186 2.12 11.91 -3.83
CA ARG A 186 3.05 10.79 -4.04
C ARG A 186 2.46 9.52 -3.45
N ALA A 187 2.91 8.36 -3.91
CA ALA A 187 2.41 7.08 -3.41
C ALA A 187 3.51 6.25 -2.74
N MET A 188 3.10 5.46 -1.77
CA MET A 188 3.88 4.35 -1.21
C MET A 188 3.10 3.06 -1.38
N LEU A 189 3.77 2.02 -1.83
CA LEU A 189 3.23 0.67 -1.72
C LEU A 189 3.45 0.18 -0.29
N TRP A 190 2.47 -0.48 0.29
CA TRP A 190 2.59 -1.05 1.63
C TRP A 190 1.96 -2.43 1.71
N GLN A 191 2.27 -3.19 2.75
CA GLN A 191 1.86 -4.60 2.86
C GLN A 191 2.25 -5.42 1.62
N VAL A 192 3.40 -5.12 1.02
CA VAL A 192 3.87 -5.86 -0.15
C VAL A 192 4.47 -7.18 0.32
N PRO A 193 4.05 -8.33 -0.23
CA PRO A 193 4.58 -9.62 0.16
C PRO A 193 6.09 -9.70 0.02
N ASN A 194 6.73 -10.46 0.90
CA ASN A 194 8.17 -10.70 0.90
C ASN A 194 8.57 -12.10 0.41
N GLY A 195 7.62 -12.96 0.09
CA GLY A 195 7.88 -14.25 -0.54
C GLY A 195 8.48 -14.12 -1.95
N ASN A 196 9.07 -15.20 -2.44
CA ASN A 196 9.67 -15.23 -3.77
C ASN A 196 9.45 -16.61 -4.44
N ARG A 197 9.78 -16.71 -5.73
CA ARG A 197 9.74 -17.97 -6.50
C ARG A 197 11.14 -18.54 -6.75
N VAL A 198 12.16 -17.93 -6.19
CA VAL A 198 13.57 -18.24 -6.50
C VAL A 198 14.11 -19.33 -5.58
N PHE A 199 13.81 -19.28 -4.30
CA PHE A 199 14.31 -20.23 -3.32
C PHE A 199 13.24 -21.22 -2.87
N ARG A 200 13.67 -22.46 -2.60
CA ARG A 200 12.80 -23.56 -2.21
C ARG A 200 12.13 -23.41 -0.85
N THR A 201 12.53 -22.42 -0.07
CA THR A 201 11.86 -22.05 1.17
C THR A 201 10.42 -21.59 0.95
N GLU A 202 10.13 -21.08 -0.25
CA GLU A 202 8.78 -20.66 -0.64
C GLU A 202 8.10 -21.79 -1.42
N ASP A 203 7.44 -22.68 -0.72
CA ASP A 203 6.87 -23.93 -1.26
C ASP A 203 5.34 -23.96 -1.32
N ASN A 204 4.67 -22.80 -1.12
CA ASN A 204 3.23 -22.64 -1.07
C ASN A 204 2.54 -23.43 0.07
N THR A 205 3.25 -23.71 1.13
CA THR A 205 2.67 -24.19 2.38
C THR A 205 2.40 -23.03 3.35
N ASP A 206 1.70 -23.28 4.44
CA ASP A 206 1.31 -22.25 5.39
C ASP A 206 2.53 -21.50 5.97
N GLY A 207 2.55 -20.17 5.75
CA GLY A 207 3.65 -19.30 6.16
C GLY A 207 4.79 -19.17 5.15
N HIS A 208 4.78 -19.93 4.03
CA HIS A 208 5.85 -19.99 3.02
C HIS A 208 5.31 -19.74 1.60
N TRP A 209 4.56 -18.66 1.46
CA TRP A 209 3.84 -18.36 0.22
C TRP A 209 4.72 -17.63 -0.80
N GLN A 210 4.78 -18.16 -2.00
CA GLN A 210 5.44 -17.50 -3.12
C GLN A 210 4.70 -16.23 -3.53
N ASP A 211 5.47 -15.24 -3.98
CA ASP A 211 4.95 -14.04 -4.62
C ASP A 211 5.95 -13.57 -5.70
N ASN A 212 5.47 -12.88 -6.72
CA ASN A 212 6.32 -12.39 -7.79
C ASN A 212 6.77 -10.92 -7.61
N ARG A 213 6.24 -10.18 -6.64
CA ARG A 213 6.57 -8.77 -6.42
C ARG A 213 8.00 -8.54 -5.98
N PRO A 214 8.59 -9.32 -5.05
CA PRO A 214 10.01 -9.17 -4.72
C PRO A 214 10.92 -9.36 -5.94
N GLU A 215 10.62 -10.34 -6.81
CA GLU A 215 11.40 -10.55 -8.02
C GLU A 215 11.18 -9.42 -9.03
N TYR A 216 9.94 -8.98 -9.25
CA TYR A 216 9.66 -7.89 -10.17
C TYR A 216 10.43 -6.61 -9.81
N PHE A 217 10.39 -6.20 -8.55
CA PHE A 217 11.03 -4.98 -8.11
C PHE A 217 12.53 -5.10 -7.79
N LEU A 218 13.01 -6.28 -7.43
CA LEU A 218 14.37 -6.44 -6.89
C LEU A 218 15.23 -7.45 -7.66
N ASN A 219 14.76 -7.99 -8.79
CA ASN A 219 15.61 -8.84 -9.63
C ASN A 219 16.88 -8.06 -10.03
N PRO A 220 18.08 -8.64 -9.87
CA PRO A 220 19.33 -7.95 -10.20
C PRO A 220 19.43 -7.44 -11.65
N ALA A 221 18.78 -8.13 -12.60
CA ALA A 221 18.82 -7.77 -14.00
C ALA A 221 17.76 -6.73 -14.43
N THR A 222 16.55 -6.81 -13.88
CA THR A 222 15.38 -6.05 -14.35
C THR A 222 14.77 -5.13 -13.29
N GLY A 223 14.88 -5.46 -12.02
CA GLY A 223 14.19 -4.77 -10.94
C GLY A 223 14.48 -3.29 -10.85
N ARG A 224 15.73 -2.87 -11.17
CA ARG A 224 16.09 -1.46 -11.19
C ARG A 224 15.30 -0.65 -12.23
N ALA A 225 15.03 -1.23 -13.41
CA ALA A 225 14.21 -0.60 -14.43
C ALA A 225 12.75 -0.50 -13.99
N HIS A 226 12.21 -1.55 -13.38
CA HIS A 226 10.85 -1.55 -12.84
C HIS A 226 10.68 -0.54 -11.71
N LEU A 227 11.64 -0.46 -10.78
CA LEU A 227 11.64 0.57 -9.73
C LEU A 227 11.67 1.98 -10.31
N ALA A 228 12.47 2.22 -11.37
CA ALA A 228 12.51 3.51 -12.04
C ALA A 228 11.20 3.85 -12.74
N GLU A 229 10.55 2.87 -13.38
CA GLU A 229 9.22 3.02 -13.97
C GLU A 229 8.19 3.46 -12.92
N TRP A 230 8.08 2.73 -11.81
CA TRP A 230 7.15 3.06 -10.74
C TRP A 230 7.47 4.38 -10.04
N ALA A 231 8.75 4.72 -9.90
CA ALA A 231 9.16 6.03 -9.38
C ALA A 231 8.71 7.18 -10.30
N ASN A 232 8.75 7.00 -11.63
CA ASN A 232 8.23 7.96 -12.59
C ASN A 232 6.70 8.11 -12.53
N LEU A 233 5.98 7.08 -12.10
CA LEU A 233 4.55 7.14 -11.82
C LEU A 233 4.23 7.80 -10.46
N GLY A 234 5.26 8.15 -9.68
CA GLY A 234 5.14 8.88 -8.41
C GLY A 234 5.20 8.01 -7.17
N VAL A 235 5.58 6.73 -7.29
CA VAL A 235 5.85 5.86 -6.14
C VAL A 235 7.21 6.21 -5.53
N ILE A 236 7.24 6.51 -4.24
CA ILE A 236 8.45 6.95 -3.52
C ILE A 236 8.99 5.92 -2.54
N GLY A 237 8.29 4.84 -2.32
CA GLY A 237 8.73 3.78 -1.41
C GLY A 237 7.87 2.53 -1.51
N ILE A 238 8.45 1.42 -1.07
CA ILE A 238 7.79 0.12 -0.96
C ILE A 238 8.04 -0.38 0.45
N LEU A 239 6.97 -0.64 1.20
CA LEU A 239 7.01 -1.22 2.53
C LEU A 239 6.71 -2.72 2.41
N TRP A 240 7.75 -3.51 2.57
CA TRP A 240 7.68 -4.96 2.56
C TRP A 240 7.21 -5.46 3.91
N GLY A 241 6.37 -6.46 3.91
CA GLY A 241 5.95 -7.12 5.13
C GLY A 241 4.56 -7.71 5.07
N ALA A 242 4.27 -8.52 6.06
CA ALA A 242 3.03 -9.21 6.21
C ALA A 242 1.85 -8.25 6.35
N GLY A 243 0.89 -8.35 5.47
CA GLY A 243 -0.40 -7.70 5.61
C GLY A 243 -1.44 -8.64 6.20
N ALA A 244 -1.27 -9.96 6.04
CA ALA A 244 -2.23 -10.97 6.46
C ALA A 244 -1.52 -12.31 6.72
N GLU A 245 -2.30 -13.32 7.06
CA GLU A 245 -1.83 -14.69 7.18
C GLU A 245 -1.21 -15.21 5.88
N GLY A 246 -0.27 -16.12 5.99
CA GLY A 246 0.32 -16.81 4.86
C GLY A 246 1.48 -16.08 4.20
N GLN A 247 2.07 -15.08 4.82
CA GLN A 247 3.31 -14.47 4.34
C GLN A 247 4.53 -15.10 5.00
N SER A 248 5.67 -15.05 4.29
CA SER A 248 6.94 -15.48 4.83
C SER A 248 7.28 -14.79 6.13
N ARG A 249 7.80 -15.55 7.07
CA ARG A 249 8.26 -15.08 8.36
C ARG A 249 9.78 -15.08 8.41
N TYR A 250 10.34 -14.53 9.45
CA TYR A 250 11.77 -14.54 9.64
C TYR A 250 12.19 -15.89 10.22
N TYR A 251 13.11 -16.57 9.53
CA TYR A 251 13.62 -17.87 9.94
C TYR A 251 12.46 -18.82 10.28
N ASP A 252 12.61 -20.05 10.45
CA ASP A 252 11.54 -21.00 10.79
C ASP A 252 10.68 -20.55 12.00
N ALA A 253 9.93 -19.47 11.81
CA ALA A 253 9.13 -18.84 12.86
C ALA A 253 7.94 -19.71 13.29
N ASN A 254 7.46 -20.60 12.41
CA ASN A 254 6.40 -21.56 12.70
C ASN A 254 6.95 -22.82 13.37
N ASN A 255 8.28 -22.99 13.37
CA ASN A 255 8.97 -24.17 13.88
C ASN A 255 8.43 -25.49 13.23
N ASP A 256 8.19 -25.41 11.92
CA ASP A 256 7.69 -26.50 11.08
C ASP A 256 8.82 -27.24 10.34
N GLY A 257 10.04 -26.75 10.44
CA GLY A 257 11.23 -27.32 9.80
C GLY A 257 11.40 -26.94 8.33
N ILE A 258 10.58 -26.02 7.79
CA ILE A 258 10.63 -25.60 6.38
C ILE A 258 11.56 -24.40 6.24
N THR A 259 12.82 -24.63 6.06
CA THR A 259 13.84 -23.58 5.78
C THR A 259 14.46 -23.77 4.38
N ASN A 260 14.52 -24.99 3.89
CA ASN A 260 15.02 -25.35 2.55
C ASN A 260 14.29 -26.60 2.04
N PRO A 261 13.00 -26.52 1.73
CA PRO A 261 12.21 -27.66 1.31
C PRO A 261 12.67 -28.22 -0.04
N PRO A 262 12.19 -29.41 -0.42
CA PRO A 262 12.36 -29.93 -1.78
C PRO A 262 11.78 -28.99 -2.83
N PRO A 263 12.25 -29.02 -4.09
CA PRO A 263 11.72 -28.19 -5.16
C PRO A 263 10.22 -28.42 -5.37
N ILE A 264 9.49 -27.31 -5.47
CA ILE A 264 8.08 -27.27 -5.86
C ILE A 264 7.93 -26.27 -7.00
N ASP A 265 7.07 -26.57 -7.97
CA ASP A 265 6.77 -25.71 -9.12
C ASP A 265 8.02 -25.23 -9.90
N GLY A 266 9.04 -26.10 -10.00
CA GLY A 266 10.29 -25.77 -10.67
C GLY A 266 11.26 -24.89 -9.87
N ASN A 267 10.91 -24.53 -8.65
CA ASN A 267 11.80 -23.82 -7.73
C ASN A 267 12.82 -24.77 -7.14
N ASP A 268 13.99 -24.89 -7.76
CA ASP A 268 15.06 -25.84 -7.43
C ASP A 268 16.28 -25.19 -6.75
N ALA A 269 16.33 -23.86 -6.66
CA ALA A 269 17.41 -23.15 -6.01
C ALA A 269 17.37 -23.33 -4.48
N VAL A 270 18.52 -23.59 -3.89
CA VAL A 270 18.70 -23.72 -2.43
C VAL A 270 19.13 -22.38 -1.86
N SER A 271 18.42 -21.92 -0.83
CA SER A 271 18.84 -20.74 -0.10
C SER A 271 20.08 -21.00 0.75
N THR A 272 20.95 -20.01 0.85
CA THR A 272 22.09 -19.99 1.79
C THR A 272 21.79 -19.16 3.06
N TYR A 273 20.62 -18.55 3.13
CA TYR A 273 20.19 -17.70 4.24
C TYR A 273 19.10 -18.41 5.06
N PRO A 274 19.19 -18.36 6.39
CA PRO A 274 18.27 -19.07 7.27
C PRO A 274 16.98 -18.24 7.54
N ASP A 275 16.39 -17.66 6.51
CA ASP A 275 15.12 -16.95 6.56
C ASP A 275 14.05 -17.78 5.86
N ASP A 276 12.78 -17.66 6.23
CA ASP A 276 11.67 -18.43 5.63
C ASP A 276 11.52 -18.15 4.11
N ASP A 277 11.85 -16.91 3.66
CA ASP A 277 11.93 -16.54 2.25
C ASP A 277 13.29 -16.92 1.60
N GLY A 278 14.15 -17.61 2.32
CA GLY A 278 15.51 -17.92 1.92
C GLY A 278 16.45 -16.72 1.93
N GLY A 279 16.06 -15.62 2.56
CA GLY A 279 16.84 -14.37 2.62
C GLY A 279 16.88 -13.60 1.31
N TYR A 280 15.98 -13.89 0.36
CA TYR A 280 15.94 -13.20 -0.94
C TYR A 280 15.76 -11.70 -0.77
N LEU A 281 14.75 -11.28 -0.02
CA LEU A 281 14.46 -9.88 0.22
C LEU A 281 15.64 -9.16 0.89
N ARG A 282 16.20 -9.74 1.94
CA ARG A 282 17.37 -9.19 2.64
C ARG A 282 18.56 -9.01 1.71
N LEU A 283 18.88 -10.01 0.90
CA LEU A 283 19.98 -9.96 -0.05
C LEU A 283 19.77 -8.86 -1.09
N GLN A 284 18.59 -8.84 -1.73
CA GLN A 284 18.32 -7.89 -2.81
C GLN A 284 18.15 -6.46 -2.33
N LEU A 285 17.59 -6.24 -1.14
CA LEU A 285 17.55 -4.91 -0.54
C LEU A 285 18.95 -4.42 -0.17
N SER A 286 19.82 -5.28 0.34
CA SER A 286 21.22 -4.92 0.59
C SER A 286 21.93 -4.49 -0.70
N ASN A 287 21.72 -5.21 -1.79
CA ASN A 287 22.25 -4.85 -3.11
C ASN A 287 21.66 -3.52 -3.62
N TYR A 288 20.35 -3.31 -3.46
CA TYR A 288 19.69 -2.07 -3.85
C TYR A 288 20.23 -0.86 -3.08
N TYR A 289 20.36 -0.95 -1.75
CA TYR A 289 20.84 0.15 -0.92
C TYR A 289 22.32 0.45 -1.07
N ALA A 290 23.12 -0.44 -1.65
CA ALA A 290 24.49 -0.13 -2.07
C ALA A 290 24.54 0.95 -3.19
N SER A 291 23.47 1.09 -3.99
CA SER A 291 23.34 2.11 -5.03
C SER A 291 21.87 2.43 -5.31
N PRO A 292 21.16 3.11 -4.41
CA PRO A 292 19.73 3.36 -4.55
C PRO A 292 19.43 4.26 -5.74
N LEU A 293 18.21 4.15 -6.27
CA LEU A 293 17.71 5.05 -7.31
C LEU A 293 17.38 6.42 -6.71
N PRO A 294 17.77 7.53 -7.36
CA PRO A 294 17.27 8.84 -6.99
C PRO A 294 15.77 8.93 -7.31
N LEU A 295 15.01 9.56 -6.43
CA LEU A 295 13.59 9.79 -6.67
C LEU A 295 13.39 10.99 -7.60
N PRO A 296 12.58 10.88 -8.67
CA PRO A 296 12.31 11.98 -9.57
C PRO A 296 11.72 13.19 -8.84
N GLY A 297 12.30 14.37 -9.05
CA GLY A 297 11.82 15.63 -8.47
C GLY A 297 12.03 15.80 -6.97
N ILE A 298 12.79 14.93 -6.32
CA ILE A 298 13.26 15.09 -4.94
C ILE A 298 14.77 15.35 -5.00
N ALA A 299 15.20 16.50 -4.48
CA ALA A 299 16.63 16.77 -4.36
C ALA A 299 17.26 15.71 -3.45
N THR A 300 18.31 15.07 -3.91
CA THR A 300 19.16 14.21 -3.06
C THR A 300 19.76 15.06 -1.95
N PRO A 301 19.71 14.64 -0.71
CA PRO A 301 20.29 15.38 0.41
C PRO A 301 21.80 15.55 0.30
#